data_9de51bdc5fa7c7209825690380dfc7c9
#
_entry.id   9de51bdc5fa7c7209825690380dfc7c9
#
_cell.length_a   1.000
_cell.length_b   1.000
_cell.length_c   1.000
_cell.angle_alpha   90.00
_cell.angle_beta   90.00
_cell.angle_gamma   90.00
#
_symmetry.space_group_name_H-M   'P 1'
#
loop_
_entity.id
_entity.type
_entity.pdbx_description
1 polymer ?
#
loop_
_entity_poly.entity_id
_entity_poly.type
_entity_poly.pdbx_seq_one_letter_code
_entity_poly.pdbx_strand_id
1 'polypeptide(L)'
;MKKRLTILGGAAVAAIAASILVYAPSASAAVGLHVSGRNIVEANGQTFVMRGVNHEHVWFTNQTASFANVKALGANTVRVVLSGGRWGTSSVSDVTNVITLCKQNRLICVLEDHDTTGYGEDGAAYSLDQAVNYWISIKSALVGQENYVAINIGNEPIGNTNASQWTAATTAAIQKMRSNGFEHLIMIDAPNWGQDWQYVMRDNAQTVLDADTQHNTVLSIHMYSVFNTAASITSYLDYFQTKGWPLVIGEFGWQFDSSQVDHETLLAEAVARNLGYLGWSWAGNTDPILDMATNFDPAQLTTWGQRIFNGANGIKAT
;
A
#
# COMPACT_ATOMS: atom_id res chain seq x y z
N MET A 1 70.85 -9.11 -67.91
CA MET A 1 69.43 -9.29 -67.69
C MET A 1 69.15 -9.07 -66.18
N LYS A 2 68.64 -7.91 -65.85
CA LYS A 2 68.36 -7.55 -64.41
C LYS A 2 66.86 -7.72 -64.17
N LYS A 3 66.50 -8.65 -63.29
CA LYS A 3 65.11 -8.81 -62.81
C LYS A 3 64.79 -7.75 -61.72
N ARG A 4 63.78 -6.97 -61.95
CA ARG A 4 63.26 -6.05 -60.97
C ARG A 4 62.24 -6.79 -60.08
N LEU A 5 62.41 -6.70 -58.77
CA LEU A 5 61.47 -7.21 -57.75
C LEU A 5 60.54 -6.06 -57.31
N THR A 6 59.25 -6.25 -57.48
CA THR A 6 58.22 -5.27 -57.06
C THR A 6 57.72 -5.71 -55.73
N ILE A 7 57.86 -4.86 -54.70
CA ILE A 7 57.31 -5.07 -53.34
C ILE A 7 56.00 -4.39 -53.35
N LEU A 8 54.92 -5.15 -53.15
CA LEU A 8 53.58 -4.64 -52.79
C LEU A 8 53.51 -4.46 -51.30
N GLY A 9 53.39 -3.22 -50.84
CA GLY A 9 53.09 -2.86 -49.42
C GLY A 9 51.60 -2.92 -49.21
N GLY A 10 51.14 -3.87 -48.40
CA GLY A 10 49.77 -3.90 -47.88
C GLY A 10 49.68 -3.07 -46.62
N ALA A 11 48.87 -2.01 -46.63
CA ALA A 11 48.51 -1.24 -45.42
C ALA A 11 47.36 -1.94 -44.69
N ALA A 12 47.63 -2.46 -43.50
CA ALA A 12 46.60 -2.98 -42.61
C ALA A 12 45.96 -1.82 -41.85
N VAL A 13 44.68 -1.56 -42.09
CA VAL A 13 43.88 -0.62 -41.32
C VAL A 13 43.35 -1.37 -40.10
N ALA A 14 43.89 -1.05 -38.93
CA ALA A 14 43.35 -1.55 -37.65
C ALA A 14 42.12 -0.71 -37.25
N ALA A 15 40.93 -1.30 -37.32
CA ALA A 15 39.70 -0.70 -36.79
C ALA A 15 39.67 -0.88 -35.28
N ILE A 16 39.84 0.21 -34.53
CA ILE A 16 39.64 0.23 -33.06
C ILE A 16 38.14 0.34 -32.81
N ALA A 17 37.50 -0.75 -32.41
CA ALA A 17 36.13 -0.73 -31.90
C ALA A 17 36.16 -0.19 -30.49
N ALA A 18 35.75 1.07 -30.31
CA ALA A 18 35.51 1.65 -28.99
C ALA A 18 34.20 1.08 -28.42
N SER A 19 34.29 0.16 -27.47
CA SER A 19 33.13 -0.30 -26.70
C SER A 19 32.70 0.80 -25.75
N ILE A 20 31.59 1.47 -26.06
CA ILE A 20 30.93 2.37 -25.12
C ILE A 20 30.25 1.49 -24.07
N LEU A 21 30.85 1.39 -22.88
CA LEU A 21 30.18 0.85 -21.70
C LEU A 21 29.10 1.87 -21.32
N VAL A 22 27.85 1.57 -21.66
CA VAL A 22 26.70 2.28 -21.10
C VAL A 22 26.58 1.79 -19.65
N TYR A 23 27.04 2.59 -18.72
CA TYR A 23 26.72 2.39 -17.31
C TYR A 23 25.21 2.66 -17.16
N ALA A 24 24.41 1.60 -17.05
CA ALA A 24 23.08 1.74 -16.48
C ALA A 24 23.25 2.25 -15.05
N PRO A 25 22.55 3.33 -14.66
CA PRO A 25 22.59 3.75 -13.26
C PRO A 25 22.13 2.55 -12.42
N SER A 26 22.98 2.11 -11.49
CA SER A 26 22.57 1.14 -10.47
C SER A 26 21.39 1.76 -9.73
N ALA A 27 20.22 1.10 -9.76
CA ALA A 27 19.11 1.49 -8.93
C ALA A 27 19.64 1.59 -7.50
N SER A 28 19.44 2.74 -6.86
CA SER A 28 19.76 2.89 -5.44
C SER A 28 19.01 1.78 -4.70
N ALA A 29 19.72 1.05 -3.83
CA ALA A 29 19.06 0.04 -3.02
C ALA A 29 17.93 0.72 -2.24
N ALA A 30 16.72 0.18 -2.32
CA ALA A 30 15.58 0.76 -1.62
C ALA A 30 15.89 0.87 -0.13
N VAL A 31 15.60 2.03 0.43
CA VAL A 31 15.78 2.29 1.86
C VAL A 31 14.52 1.82 2.58
N GLY A 32 14.67 0.96 3.59
CA GLY A 32 13.56 0.52 4.42
C GLY A 32 12.69 -0.60 3.80
N LEU A 33 11.40 -0.51 4.07
CA LEU A 33 10.40 -1.42 3.48
C LEU A 33 10.36 -1.22 1.97
N HIS A 34 10.43 -2.32 1.22
CA HIS A 34 10.42 -2.22 -0.24
C HIS A 34 9.80 -3.44 -0.91
N VAL A 35 9.43 -3.28 -2.18
CA VAL A 35 8.89 -4.34 -3.02
C VAL A 35 10.02 -5.17 -3.62
N SER A 36 9.91 -6.49 -3.52
CA SER A 36 10.76 -7.45 -4.21
C SER A 36 9.89 -8.52 -4.89
N GLY A 37 9.79 -8.45 -6.21
CA GLY A 37 8.81 -9.22 -6.96
C GLY A 37 7.39 -8.86 -6.52
N ARG A 38 6.63 -9.84 -6.02
CA ARG A 38 5.28 -9.61 -5.47
C ARG A 38 5.24 -9.40 -3.95
N ASN A 39 6.40 -9.45 -3.29
CA ASN A 39 6.48 -9.40 -1.83
C ASN A 39 6.91 -8.03 -1.34
N ILE A 40 6.46 -7.66 -0.15
CA ILE A 40 7.07 -6.60 0.64
C ILE A 40 8.20 -7.23 1.44
N VAL A 41 9.35 -6.58 1.49
CA VAL A 41 10.51 -7.02 2.27
C VAL A 41 11.03 -5.88 3.15
N GLU A 42 11.60 -6.25 4.27
CA GLU A 42 12.28 -5.32 5.17
C GLU A 42 13.67 -4.95 4.64
N ALA A 43 14.29 -3.93 5.22
CA ALA A 43 15.65 -3.48 4.86
C ALA A 43 16.70 -4.60 4.96
N ASN A 44 16.48 -5.62 5.77
CA ASN A 44 17.34 -6.80 5.91
C ASN A 44 17.09 -7.87 4.82
N GLY A 45 16.13 -7.64 3.91
CA GLY A 45 15.74 -8.55 2.84
C GLY A 45 14.77 -9.66 3.25
N GLN A 46 14.27 -9.67 4.49
CA GLN A 46 13.27 -10.65 4.92
C GLN A 46 11.88 -10.26 4.42
N THR A 47 11.13 -11.23 3.94
CA THR A 47 9.73 -11.03 3.56
C THR A 47 8.91 -10.58 4.76
N PHE A 48 8.16 -9.51 4.60
CA PHE A 48 7.23 -8.99 5.59
C PHE A 48 5.79 -9.14 5.09
N VAL A 49 4.97 -9.86 5.83
CA VAL A 49 3.55 -10.04 5.51
C VAL A 49 2.73 -9.27 6.52
N MET A 50 2.01 -8.26 6.07
CA MET A 50 1.18 -7.42 6.93
C MET A 50 0.05 -8.24 7.54
N ARG A 51 -0.09 -8.18 8.86
CA ARG A 51 -1.17 -8.75 9.65
C ARG A 51 -1.64 -7.70 10.63
N GLY A 52 -2.77 -7.06 10.34
CA GLY A 52 -3.17 -5.93 11.15
C GLY A 52 -4.57 -5.45 10.95
N VAL A 53 -4.79 -4.25 11.44
CA VAL A 53 -6.10 -3.60 11.46
C VAL A 53 -5.97 -2.13 11.06
N ASN A 54 -7.08 -1.52 10.70
CA ASN A 54 -7.20 -0.08 10.53
C ASN A 54 -7.53 0.57 11.88
N HIS A 55 -6.98 1.76 12.13
CA HIS A 55 -7.26 2.59 13.30
C HIS A 55 -7.68 3.99 12.88
N GLU A 56 -8.86 4.38 13.24
CA GLU A 56 -9.53 5.62 12.86
C GLU A 56 -8.97 6.84 13.63
N HIS A 57 -7.65 7.05 13.54
CA HIS A 57 -6.91 7.99 14.37
C HIS A 57 -7.42 9.43 14.27
N VAL A 58 -7.71 9.94 13.08
CA VAL A 58 -8.12 11.35 12.91
C VAL A 58 -9.34 11.73 13.74
N TRP A 59 -10.25 10.79 13.98
CA TRP A 59 -11.45 11.02 14.83
C TRP A 59 -11.21 10.65 16.29
N PHE A 60 -10.15 9.89 16.61
CA PHE A 60 -9.86 9.36 17.93
C PHE A 60 -8.39 9.55 18.33
N THR A 61 -7.87 10.76 18.18
CA THR A 61 -6.45 11.10 18.41
C THR A 61 -5.97 10.81 19.84
N ASN A 62 -6.90 10.74 20.81
CA ASN A 62 -6.61 10.42 22.21
C ASN A 62 -6.51 8.91 22.50
N GLN A 63 -6.89 8.04 21.54
CA GLN A 63 -6.85 6.58 21.69
C GLN A 63 -5.44 5.99 21.44
N THR A 64 -4.43 6.59 22.06
CA THR A 64 -3.02 6.22 21.87
C THR A 64 -2.69 4.81 22.38
N ALA A 65 -3.48 4.27 23.32
CA ALA A 65 -3.36 2.89 23.79
C ALA A 65 -3.70 1.85 22.72
N SER A 66 -4.43 2.22 21.66
CA SER A 66 -4.81 1.33 20.57
C SER A 66 -3.60 0.62 19.94
N PHE A 67 -2.48 1.32 19.77
CA PHE A 67 -1.25 0.74 19.20
C PHE A 67 -0.70 -0.41 20.05
N ALA A 68 -0.63 -0.24 21.35
CA ALA A 68 -0.22 -1.31 22.28
C ALA A 68 -1.23 -2.45 22.33
N ASN A 69 -2.52 -2.12 22.29
CA ASN A 69 -3.61 -3.09 22.37
C ASN A 69 -3.64 -4.01 21.15
N VAL A 70 -3.59 -3.45 19.93
CA VAL A 70 -3.57 -4.28 18.70
C VAL A 70 -2.29 -5.10 18.61
N LYS A 71 -1.14 -4.58 19.08
CA LYS A 71 0.10 -5.34 19.19
C LYS A 71 -0.02 -6.52 20.14
N ALA A 72 -0.60 -6.32 21.33
CA ALA A 72 -0.82 -7.38 22.31
C ALA A 72 -1.75 -8.48 21.77
N LEU A 73 -2.64 -8.14 20.85
CA LEU A 73 -3.51 -9.07 20.12
C LEU A 73 -2.82 -9.75 18.92
N GLY A 74 -1.54 -9.48 18.68
CA GLY A 74 -0.71 -10.19 17.69
C GLY A 74 -0.44 -9.42 16.40
N ALA A 75 -1.02 -8.23 16.21
CA ALA A 75 -0.78 -7.45 14.98
C ALA A 75 0.70 -7.07 14.82
N ASN A 76 1.17 -7.03 13.57
CA ASN A 76 2.47 -6.50 13.20
C ASN A 76 2.38 -5.18 12.41
N THR A 77 1.18 -4.80 12.00
CA THR A 77 0.90 -3.62 11.19
C THR A 77 -0.35 -2.92 11.69
N VAL A 78 -0.37 -1.60 11.63
CA VAL A 78 -1.57 -0.77 11.80
C VAL A 78 -1.67 0.21 10.64
N ARG A 79 -2.82 0.26 9.96
CA ARG A 79 -3.13 1.30 8.99
C ARG A 79 -3.85 2.42 9.71
N VAL A 80 -3.26 3.61 9.67
CA VAL A 80 -3.67 4.74 10.50
C VAL A 80 -4.33 5.78 9.63
N VAL A 81 -5.59 6.04 9.92
CA VAL A 81 -6.42 7.03 9.23
C VAL A 81 -6.00 8.43 9.64
N LEU A 82 -5.46 9.20 8.69
CA LEU A 82 -5.08 10.60 8.82
C LEU A 82 -5.95 11.48 7.91
N SER A 83 -5.79 12.78 8.02
CA SER A 83 -6.48 13.75 7.15
C SER A 83 -5.61 14.99 6.94
N GLY A 84 -5.58 15.47 5.70
CA GLY A 84 -4.96 16.74 5.31
C GLY A 84 -5.86 17.95 5.53
N GLY A 85 -7.16 17.75 5.84
CA GLY A 85 -8.08 18.87 6.07
C GLY A 85 -9.57 18.56 6.08
N ARG A 86 -10.03 17.53 5.38
CA ARG A 86 -11.46 17.20 5.29
C ARG A 86 -12.08 16.85 6.66
N TRP A 87 -11.35 16.13 7.49
CA TRP A 87 -11.78 15.64 8.79
C TRP A 87 -11.05 16.30 9.97
N GLY A 88 -10.35 17.38 9.71
CA GLY A 88 -9.34 18.00 10.57
C GLY A 88 -7.94 17.67 10.05
N THR A 89 -6.91 18.40 10.51
CA THR A 89 -5.56 18.22 9.96
C THR A 89 -4.69 17.44 10.93
N SER A 90 -4.23 16.26 10.51
CA SER A 90 -3.18 15.53 11.21
C SER A 90 -1.84 16.23 10.98
N SER A 91 -1.38 16.95 12.00
CA SER A 91 -0.20 17.82 11.93
C SER A 91 1.11 17.03 11.96
N VAL A 92 2.24 17.69 11.65
CA VAL A 92 3.59 17.12 11.79
C VAL A 92 3.80 16.52 13.18
N SER A 93 3.38 17.22 14.24
CA SER A 93 3.56 16.74 15.62
C SER A 93 2.70 15.52 15.92
N ASP A 94 1.46 15.48 15.43
CA ASP A 94 0.56 14.35 15.59
C ASP A 94 1.09 13.11 14.86
N VAL A 95 1.46 13.25 13.58
CA VAL A 95 2.04 12.16 12.79
C VAL A 95 3.37 11.65 13.39
N THR A 96 4.21 12.54 13.91
CA THR A 96 5.43 12.15 14.63
C THR A 96 5.10 11.30 15.87
N ASN A 97 4.05 11.67 16.61
CA ASN A 97 3.59 10.89 17.76
C ASN A 97 3.06 9.51 17.33
N VAL A 98 2.23 9.45 16.28
CA VAL A 98 1.74 8.18 15.71
C VAL A 98 2.89 7.25 15.32
N ILE A 99 3.88 7.75 14.59
CA ILE A 99 5.06 6.97 14.21
C ILE A 99 5.83 6.49 15.45
N THR A 100 5.95 7.33 16.47
CA THR A 100 6.58 6.96 17.74
C THR A 100 5.85 5.81 18.43
N LEU A 101 4.52 5.87 18.48
CA LEU A 101 3.68 4.81 19.06
C LEU A 101 3.82 3.49 18.28
N CYS A 102 3.85 3.54 16.94
CA CYS A 102 4.13 2.36 16.13
C CYS A 102 5.49 1.75 16.48
N LYS A 103 6.56 2.56 16.49
CA LYS A 103 7.92 2.08 16.76
C LYS A 103 8.05 1.49 18.18
N GLN A 104 7.47 2.13 19.18
CA GLN A 104 7.47 1.63 20.57
C GLN A 104 6.80 0.26 20.67
N ASN A 105 5.76 0.02 19.87
CA ASN A 105 5.01 -1.23 19.84
C ASN A 105 5.50 -2.22 18.75
N ARG A 106 6.59 -1.92 18.03
CA ARG A 106 7.11 -2.76 16.94
C ARG A 106 6.01 -3.09 15.91
N LEU A 107 5.29 -2.05 15.48
CA LEU A 107 4.31 -2.09 14.41
C LEU A 107 4.87 -1.37 13.19
N ILE A 108 4.59 -1.88 12.01
CA ILE A 108 4.68 -1.09 10.79
C ILE A 108 3.46 -0.18 10.74
N CYS A 109 3.70 1.10 10.52
CA CYS A 109 2.67 2.09 10.26
C CYS A 109 2.40 2.17 8.76
N VAL A 110 1.19 1.88 8.33
CA VAL A 110 0.68 2.32 7.03
C VAL A 110 -0.11 3.60 7.28
N LEU A 111 0.45 4.74 6.92
CA LEU A 111 -0.21 6.04 7.08
C LEU A 111 -1.03 6.33 5.83
N GLU A 112 -2.31 6.67 5.97
CA GLU A 112 -3.19 6.97 4.84
C GLU A 112 -3.86 8.32 4.98
N ASP A 113 -4.12 9.03 3.86
CA ASP A 113 -4.92 10.25 3.81
C ASP A 113 -6.36 9.91 3.41
N HIS A 114 -7.28 10.02 4.37
CA HIS A 114 -8.69 9.64 4.19
C HIS A 114 -9.51 10.69 3.42
N ASP A 115 -8.91 11.83 3.14
CA ASP A 115 -9.60 12.94 2.49
C ASP A 115 -10.05 12.63 1.06
N THR A 116 -9.41 11.64 0.42
CA THR A 116 -9.70 11.28 -0.99
C THR A 116 -10.91 10.37 -1.17
N THR A 117 -11.44 9.82 -0.08
CA THR A 117 -12.51 8.82 -0.11
C THR A 117 -13.70 9.26 -0.94
N GLY A 118 -13.97 8.53 -2.02
CA GLY A 118 -15.10 8.77 -2.92
C GLY A 118 -14.95 9.98 -3.85
N TYR A 119 -13.72 10.44 -4.13
CA TYR A 119 -13.50 11.58 -5.06
C TYR A 119 -14.23 11.37 -6.39
N GLY A 120 -14.88 12.44 -6.84
CA GLY A 120 -15.72 12.45 -8.03
C GLY A 120 -17.20 12.16 -7.77
N GLU A 121 -17.57 11.63 -6.61
CA GLU A 121 -18.95 11.38 -6.16
C GLU A 121 -19.26 12.14 -4.87
N ASP A 122 -18.35 12.13 -3.90
CA ASP A 122 -18.45 12.98 -2.72
C ASP A 122 -17.81 14.35 -3.00
N GLY A 123 -18.63 15.40 -2.95
CA GLY A 123 -18.19 16.76 -3.25
C GLY A 123 -17.18 17.35 -2.24
N ALA A 124 -17.03 16.73 -1.07
CA ALA A 124 -16.05 17.11 -0.07
C ALA A 124 -14.71 16.37 -0.22
N ALA A 125 -14.65 15.32 -1.05
CA ALA A 125 -13.46 14.51 -1.23
C ALA A 125 -12.36 15.27 -1.97
N TYR A 126 -11.12 15.06 -1.53
CA TYR A 126 -9.93 15.65 -2.14
C TYR A 126 -9.42 14.77 -3.29
N SER A 127 -8.78 15.41 -4.27
CA SER A 127 -8.06 14.68 -5.32
C SER A 127 -6.76 14.07 -4.78
N LEU A 128 -6.22 13.06 -5.48
CA LEU A 128 -4.89 12.52 -5.16
C LEU A 128 -3.78 13.60 -5.21
N ASP A 129 -3.91 14.61 -6.06
CA ASP A 129 -2.96 15.73 -6.09
C ASP A 129 -2.98 16.54 -4.78
N GLN A 130 -4.16 16.77 -4.20
CA GLN A 130 -4.31 17.43 -2.90
C GLN A 130 -3.77 16.56 -1.77
N ALA A 131 -4.00 15.24 -1.80
CA ALA A 131 -3.41 14.30 -0.85
C ALA A 131 -1.88 14.35 -0.89
N VAL A 132 -1.27 14.36 -2.08
CA VAL A 132 0.20 14.52 -2.19
C VAL A 132 0.67 15.85 -1.61
N ASN A 133 -0.08 16.94 -1.77
CA ASN A 133 0.27 18.22 -1.13
C ASN A 133 0.25 18.12 0.40
N TYR A 134 -0.70 17.37 0.97
CA TYR A 134 -0.69 17.08 2.41
C TYR A 134 0.58 16.33 2.81
N TRP A 135 0.95 15.23 2.13
CA TRP A 135 2.19 14.48 2.42
C TRP A 135 3.44 15.37 2.35
N ILE A 136 3.53 16.26 1.36
CA ILE A 136 4.62 17.23 1.25
C ILE A 136 4.66 18.16 2.47
N SER A 137 3.49 18.61 2.94
CA SER A 137 3.40 19.54 4.07
C SER A 137 3.90 18.94 5.39
N ILE A 138 3.77 17.63 5.56
CA ILE A 138 4.19 16.91 6.77
C ILE A 138 5.46 16.07 6.55
N LYS A 139 6.18 16.28 5.45
CA LYS A 139 7.35 15.49 5.06
C LYS A 139 8.41 15.38 6.16
N SER A 140 8.57 16.40 6.99
CA SER A 140 9.55 16.41 8.08
C SER A 140 9.29 15.33 9.15
N ALA A 141 8.04 14.85 9.30
CA ALA A 141 7.73 13.71 10.18
C ALA A 141 8.07 12.36 9.55
N LEU A 142 8.19 12.28 8.23
CA LEU A 142 8.24 11.05 7.46
C LEU A 142 9.65 10.65 7.04
N VAL A 143 10.47 11.62 6.61
CA VAL A 143 11.83 11.35 6.12
C VAL A 143 12.68 10.68 7.21
N GLY A 144 13.35 9.58 6.85
CA GLY A 144 14.14 8.75 7.77
C GLY A 144 13.30 7.71 8.53
N GLN A 145 12.01 7.55 8.18
CA GLN A 145 11.13 6.55 8.78
C GLN A 145 10.80 5.38 7.83
N GLU A 146 11.48 5.26 6.72
CA GLU A 146 11.23 4.29 5.64
C GLU A 146 11.27 2.82 6.11
N ASN A 147 11.96 2.54 7.23
CA ASN A 147 11.97 1.21 7.86
C ASN A 147 10.67 0.86 8.60
N TYR A 148 9.85 1.86 8.93
CA TYR A 148 8.70 1.69 9.83
C TYR A 148 7.39 2.19 9.24
N VAL A 149 7.46 2.96 8.16
CA VAL A 149 6.34 3.66 7.56
C VAL A 149 6.19 3.29 6.10
N ALA A 150 5.00 2.86 5.71
CA ALA A 150 4.50 2.87 4.34
C ALA A 150 3.50 4.03 4.20
N ILE A 151 3.45 4.67 3.03
CA ILE A 151 2.52 5.78 2.76
C ILE A 151 1.46 5.29 1.79
N ASN A 152 0.22 5.20 2.25
CA ASN A 152 -0.95 5.02 1.41
C ASN A 152 -1.43 6.40 0.95
N ILE A 153 -1.18 6.75 -0.31
CA ILE A 153 -1.28 8.13 -0.80
C ILE A 153 -2.65 8.74 -0.52
N GLY A 154 -3.72 7.97 -0.74
CA GLY A 154 -5.08 8.39 -0.47
C GLY A 154 -6.02 7.18 -0.41
N ASN A 155 -6.94 7.22 0.55
CA ASN A 155 -7.95 6.19 0.74
C ASN A 155 -9.00 6.27 -0.38
N GLU A 156 -9.33 5.12 -1.00
CA GLU A 156 -10.44 4.98 -1.95
C GLU A 156 -10.58 6.17 -2.92
N PRO A 157 -9.50 6.52 -3.65
CA PRO A 157 -9.28 7.86 -4.20
C PRO A 157 -10.22 8.24 -5.35
N ILE A 158 -11.05 7.32 -5.82
CA ILE A 158 -12.02 7.54 -6.90
C ILE A 158 -13.24 6.66 -6.68
N GLY A 159 -14.43 7.29 -6.72
CA GLY A 159 -15.72 6.61 -6.67
C GLY A 159 -16.02 5.82 -7.94
N ASN A 160 -17.29 5.52 -8.18
CA ASN A 160 -17.74 4.73 -9.34
C ASN A 160 -17.80 5.56 -10.62
N THR A 161 -18.04 6.88 -10.48
CA THR A 161 -18.12 7.80 -11.62
C THR A 161 -16.72 8.13 -12.12
N ASN A 162 -16.49 7.96 -13.43
CA ASN A 162 -15.21 8.25 -14.06
C ASN A 162 -14.01 7.45 -13.48
N ALA A 163 -14.23 6.21 -13.08
CA ALA A 163 -13.17 5.36 -12.51
C ALA A 163 -11.93 5.26 -13.43
N SER A 164 -12.08 5.40 -14.74
CA SER A 164 -10.99 5.40 -15.73
C SER A 164 -9.93 6.49 -15.50
N GLN A 165 -10.25 7.59 -14.81
CA GLN A 165 -9.27 8.62 -14.45
C GLN A 165 -8.23 8.14 -13.43
N TRP A 166 -8.48 7.01 -12.73
CA TRP A 166 -7.62 6.47 -11.68
C TRP A 166 -6.18 6.25 -12.15
N THR A 167 -5.99 5.66 -13.33
CA THR A 167 -4.65 5.36 -13.85
C THR A 167 -3.80 6.62 -13.99
N ALA A 168 -4.34 7.66 -14.61
CA ALA A 168 -3.61 8.92 -14.80
C ALA A 168 -3.38 9.67 -13.47
N ALA A 169 -4.40 9.74 -12.62
CA ALA A 169 -4.32 10.41 -11.33
C ALA A 169 -3.30 9.74 -10.39
N THR A 170 -3.32 8.41 -10.33
CA THR A 170 -2.41 7.62 -9.50
C THR A 170 -0.97 7.70 -10.01
N THR A 171 -0.76 7.58 -11.32
CA THR A 171 0.56 7.75 -11.95
C THR A 171 1.16 9.13 -11.60
N ALA A 172 0.38 10.19 -11.76
CA ALA A 172 0.82 11.55 -11.44
C ALA A 172 1.13 11.70 -9.94
N ALA A 173 0.32 11.12 -9.06
CA ALA A 173 0.54 11.16 -7.62
C ALA A 173 1.85 10.46 -7.22
N ILE A 174 2.12 9.26 -7.72
CA ILE A 174 3.37 8.53 -7.48
C ILE A 174 4.57 9.36 -7.95
N GLN A 175 4.53 9.87 -9.17
CA GLN A 175 5.62 10.69 -9.74
C GLN A 175 5.85 11.96 -8.91
N LYS A 176 4.78 12.61 -8.44
CA LYS A 176 4.86 13.78 -7.58
C LYS A 176 5.45 13.45 -6.21
N MET A 177 5.10 12.31 -5.59
CA MET A 177 5.73 11.82 -4.36
C MET A 177 7.23 11.63 -4.57
N ARG A 178 7.64 10.89 -5.62
CA ARG A 178 9.06 10.60 -5.90
C ARG A 178 9.86 11.86 -6.23
N SER A 179 9.31 12.77 -7.02
CA SER A 179 9.98 14.05 -7.35
C SER A 179 10.16 14.96 -6.13
N ASN A 180 9.35 14.78 -5.09
CA ASN A 180 9.51 15.46 -3.81
C ASN A 180 10.39 14.67 -2.81
N GLY A 181 11.05 13.59 -3.24
CA GLY A 181 12.05 12.86 -2.46
C GLY A 181 11.47 11.98 -1.36
N PHE A 182 10.29 11.39 -1.57
CA PHE A 182 9.79 10.31 -0.74
C PHE A 182 10.36 8.97 -1.24
N GLU A 183 11.03 8.23 -0.38
CA GLU A 183 11.62 6.92 -0.67
C GLU A 183 10.83 5.75 -0.07
N HIS A 184 9.79 6.05 0.69
CA HIS A 184 8.93 5.08 1.36
C HIS A 184 8.30 4.08 0.38
N LEU A 185 7.97 2.89 0.91
CA LEU A 185 6.97 2.02 0.28
C LEU A 185 5.68 2.81 0.09
N ILE A 186 5.24 2.96 -1.15
CA ILE A 186 3.96 3.60 -1.48
C ILE A 186 2.89 2.51 -1.60
N MET A 187 1.75 2.72 -0.96
CA MET A 187 0.54 1.93 -1.15
C MET A 187 -0.48 2.78 -1.93
N ILE A 188 -1.16 2.16 -2.87
CA ILE A 188 -2.18 2.82 -3.70
C ILE A 188 -3.45 1.99 -3.72
N ASP A 189 -4.56 2.62 -3.35
CA ASP A 189 -5.86 1.98 -3.32
C ASP A 189 -6.52 1.96 -4.71
N ALA A 190 -7.32 0.94 -4.94
CA ALA A 190 -8.12 0.79 -6.13
C ALA A 190 -9.21 1.87 -6.24
N PRO A 191 -9.72 2.17 -7.46
CA PRO A 191 -10.92 2.97 -7.65
C PRO A 191 -12.19 2.18 -7.26
N ASN A 192 -13.35 2.77 -7.53
CA ASN A 192 -14.66 2.21 -7.19
C ASN A 192 -14.82 1.99 -5.68
N TRP A 193 -14.47 3.05 -4.88
CA TRP A 193 -14.48 2.93 -3.43
C TRP A 193 -13.60 1.76 -2.97
N GLY A 194 -12.39 1.69 -3.48
CA GLY A 194 -11.40 0.67 -3.15
C GLY A 194 -11.68 -0.74 -3.69
N GLN A 195 -12.85 -1.01 -4.27
CA GLN A 195 -13.30 -2.38 -4.59
C GLN A 195 -13.03 -2.83 -6.03
N ASP A 196 -12.58 -1.94 -6.91
CA ASP A 196 -12.17 -2.24 -8.30
C ASP A 196 -13.15 -3.10 -9.12
N TRP A 197 -14.45 -2.99 -8.87
CA TRP A 197 -15.45 -3.84 -9.52
C TRP A 197 -15.53 -3.64 -11.04
N GLN A 198 -15.01 -2.51 -11.56
CA GLN A 198 -14.84 -2.26 -12.99
C GLN A 198 -13.47 -2.74 -13.51
N TYR A 199 -12.63 -3.32 -12.65
CA TYR A 199 -11.31 -3.85 -12.99
C TYR A 199 -10.31 -2.81 -13.53
N VAL A 200 -10.47 -1.55 -13.19
CA VAL A 200 -9.58 -0.48 -13.68
C VAL A 200 -8.18 -0.62 -13.11
N MET A 201 -8.04 -0.87 -11.80
CA MET A 201 -6.71 -1.17 -11.21
C MET A 201 -6.16 -2.47 -11.79
N ARG A 202 -6.97 -3.53 -11.81
CA ARG A 202 -6.54 -4.82 -12.34
C ARG A 202 -5.95 -4.72 -13.74
N ASP A 203 -6.62 -3.99 -14.64
CA ASP A 203 -6.26 -3.95 -16.05
C ASP A 203 -5.14 -2.93 -16.34
N ASN A 204 -4.85 -2.00 -15.42
CA ASN A 204 -3.84 -0.95 -15.58
C ASN A 204 -2.70 -1.01 -14.55
N ALA A 205 -2.65 -2.06 -13.72
CA ALA A 205 -1.68 -2.19 -12.64
C ALA A 205 -0.23 -2.03 -13.11
N GLN A 206 0.15 -2.65 -14.23
CA GLN A 206 1.51 -2.55 -14.75
C GLN A 206 1.89 -1.10 -15.09
N THR A 207 0.99 -0.36 -15.76
CA THR A 207 1.21 1.06 -16.10
C THR A 207 1.50 1.90 -14.85
N VAL A 208 0.77 1.64 -13.78
CA VAL A 208 0.94 2.39 -12.53
C VAL A 208 2.21 1.98 -11.79
N LEU A 209 2.52 0.69 -11.74
CA LEU A 209 3.76 0.19 -11.14
C LEU A 209 5.01 0.70 -11.87
N ASP A 210 4.96 0.77 -13.21
CA ASP A 210 6.05 1.28 -14.05
C ASP A 210 6.26 2.80 -13.91
N ALA A 211 5.24 3.52 -13.42
CA ALA A 211 5.36 4.96 -13.14
C ALA A 211 6.23 5.28 -11.93
N ASP A 212 6.44 4.31 -11.04
CA ASP A 212 7.33 4.47 -9.90
C ASP A 212 8.79 4.20 -10.30
N THR A 213 9.59 5.24 -10.40
CA THR A 213 11.02 5.16 -10.76
C THR A 213 11.85 4.37 -9.74
N GLN A 214 11.34 4.16 -8.53
CA GLN A 214 12.00 3.36 -7.49
C GLN A 214 11.47 1.92 -7.44
N HIS A 215 10.42 1.60 -8.21
CA HIS A 215 9.75 0.29 -8.19
C HIS A 215 9.34 -0.16 -6.78
N ASN A 216 8.95 0.80 -5.94
CA ASN A 216 8.60 0.60 -4.54
C ASN A 216 7.15 0.98 -4.25
N THR A 217 6.23 0.45 -5.08
CA THR A 217 4.78 0.66 -4.96
C THR A 217 4.08 -0.69 -4.83
N VAL A 218 3.16 -0.80 -3.87
CA VAL A 218 2.25 -1.94 -3.66
C VAL A 218 0.81 -1.50 -3.94
N LEU A 219 0.06 -2.37 -4.62
CA LEU A 219 -1.37 -2.18 -4.90
C LEU A 219 -2.20 -2.58 -3.68
N SER A 220 -3.31 -1.90 -3.45
CA SER A 220 -4.21 -2.16 -2.33
C SER A 220 -5.64 -2.31 -2.83
N ILE A 221 -6.29 -3.39 -2.39
CA ILE A 221 -7.70 -3.67 -2.67
C ILE A 221 -8.51 -3.63 -1.38
N HIS A 222 -9.70 -3.04 -1.42
CA HIS A 222 -10.66 -3.09 -0.33
C HIS A 222 -11.73 -4.12 -0.65
N MET A 223 -11.89 -5.11 0.24
CA MET A 223 -12.79 -6.22 -0.02
C MET A 223 -14.04 -6.14 0.87
N TYR A 224 -15.08 -5.57 0.31
CA TYR A 224 -16.40 -5.47 0.92
C TYR A 224 -17.47 -6.20 0.08
N SER A 225 -18.61 -5.61 -0.15
CA SER A 225 -19.80 -6.25 -0.76
C SER A 225 -19.59 -6.87 -2.15
N VAL A 226 -18.62 -6.38 -2.93
CA VAL A 226 -18.24 -6.97 -4.23
C VAL A 226 -17.63 -8.36 -4.04
N PHE A 227 -17.01 -8.59 -2.88
CA PHE A 227 -16.29 -9.83 -2.54
C PHE A 227 -17.11 -10.70 -1.59
N ASN A 228 -18.33 -11.05 -2.00
CA ASN A 228 -19.30 -11.81 -1.23
C ASN A 228 -19.33 -13.32 -1.56
N THR A 229 -18.43 -13.77 -2.43
CA THR A 229 -18.31 -15.19 -2.81
C THR A 229 -16.84 -15.60 -2.90
N ALA A 230 -16.56 -16.87 -2.64
CA ALA A 230 -15.23 -17.46 -2.82
C ALA A 230 -14.72 -17.24 -4.26
N ALA A 231 -15.56 -17.33 -5.26
CA ALA A 231 -15.19 -17.18 -6.66
C ALA A 231 -14.73 -15.74 -6.97
N SER A 232 -15.43 -14.70 -6.46
CA SER A 232 -15.04 -13.30 -6.68
C SER A 232 -13.68 -12.99 -6.06
N ILE A 233 -13.43 -13.48 -4.83
CA ILE A 233 -12.15 -13.32 -4.13
C ILE A 233 -11.02 -14.06 -4.86
N THR A 234 -11.18 -15.36 -5.06
CA THR A 234 -10.14 -16.21 -5.64
C THR A 234 -9.74 -15.74 -7.02
N SER A 235 -10.71 -15.46 -7.90
CA SER A 235 -10.41 -15.02 -9.28
C SER A 235 -9.68 -13.68 -9.32
N TYR A 236 -10.02 -12.75 -8.43
CA TYR A 236 -9.33 -11.46 -8.35
C TYR A 236 -7.88 -11.65 -7.87
N LEU A 237 -7.67 -12.38 -6.79
CA LEU A 237 -6.34 -12.62 -6.21
C LEU A 237 -5.43 -13.45 -7.15
N ASP A 238 -5.99 -14.45 -7.85
CA ASP A 238 -5.28 -15.26 -8.84
C ASP A 238 -4.72 -14.42 -9.99
N TYR A 239 -5.47 -13.40 -10.41
CA TYR A 239 -5.01 -12.52 -11.48
C TYR A 239 -3.73 -11.79 -11.10
N PHE A 240 -3.68 -11.16 -9.92
CA PHE A 240 -2.49 -10.45 -9.44
C PHE A 240 -1.32 -11.41 -9.17
N GLN A 241 -1.61 -12.57 -8.60
CA GLN A 241 -0.59 -13.60 -8.35
C GLN A 241 0.02 -14.10 -9.66
N THR A 242 -0.78 -14.36 -10.69
CA THR A 242 -0.31 -14.81 -12.01
C THR A 242 0.55 -13.76 -12.70
N LYS A 243 0.25 -12.49 -12.51
CA LYS A 243 1.04 -11.37 -13.02
C LYS A 243 2.32 -11.11 -12.23
N GLY A 244 2.42 -11.65 -11.01
CA GLY A 244 3.53 -11.39 -10.10
C GLY A 244 3.53 -9.97 -9.53
N TRP A 245 2.37 -9.31 -9.50
CA TRP A 245 2.23 -7.94 -8.99
C TRP A 245 2.05 -7.92 -7.47
N PRO A 246 2.67 -6.96 -6.78
CA PRO A 246 2.53 -6.81 -5.35
C PRO A 246 1.13 -6.29 -4.99
N LEU A 247 0.43 -7.00 -4.11
CA LEU A 247 -0.92 -6.67 -3.67
C LEU A 247 -1.03 -6.84 -2.15
N VAL A 248 -1.82 -5.97 -1.52
CA VAL A 248 -2.26 -6.05 -0.12
C VAL A 248 -3.78 -5.90 -0.09
N ILE A 249 -4.46 -6.57 0.83
CA ILE A 249 -5.85 -6.30 1.16
C ILE A 249 -5.83 -5.19 2.22
N GLY A 250 -5.97 -3.93 1.79
CA GLY A 250 -5.82 -2.73 2.63
C GLY A 250 -6.97 -2.51 3.57
N GLU A 251 -8.16 -2.96 3.16
CA GLU A 251 -9.35 -2.99 4.00
C GLU A 251 -10.21 -4.20 3.69
N PHE A 252 -10.90 -4.71 4.70
CA PHE A 252 -12.01 -5.63 4.57
C PHE A 252 -12.81 -5.71 5.86
N GLY A 253 -14.08 -6.05 5.71
CA GLY A 253 -14.96 -6.35 6.84
C GLY A 253 -15.56 -7.75 6.70
N TRP A 254 -16.44 -8.12 7.63
CA TRP A 254 -17.23 -9.34 7.55
C TRP A 254 -18.65 -9.08 7.02
N GLN A 255 -19.07 -7.83 7.10
CA GLN A 255 -20.34 -7.31 6.60
C GLN A 255 -20.15 -5.86 6.19
N PHE A 256 -20.92 -5.39 5.23
CA PHE A 256 -21.03 -3.98 4.86
C PHE A 256 -22.46 -3.69 4.48
N ASP A 257 -23.12 -2.74 5.14
CA ASP A 257 -24.57 -2.55 5.10
C ASP A 257 -25.30 -3.88 5.42
N SER A 258 -26.21 -4.30 4.54
CA SER A 258 -26.91 -5.59 4.64
C SER A 258 -26.19 -6.73 3.90
N SER A 259 -25.02 -6.46 3.29
CA SER A 259 -24.30 -7.44 2.46
C SER A 259 -23.22 -8.15 3.27
N GLN A 260 -23.18 -9.48 3.16
CA GLN A 260 -22.11 -10.28 3.73
C GLN A 260 -20.88 -10.21 2.84
N VAL A 261 -19.69 -10.25 3.47
CA VAL A 261 -18.41 -10.45 2.81
C VAL A 261 -17.96 -11.87 3.11
N ASP A 262 -17.45 -12.60 2.11
CA ASP A 262 -16.89 -13.93 2.35
C ASP A 262 -15.49 -13.82 2.98
N HIS A 263 -15.46 -13.26 4.19
CA HIS A 263 -14.23 -13.04 4.96
C HIS A 263 -13.52 -14.35 5.34
N GLU A 264 -14.22 -15.48 5.37
CA GLU A 264 -13.63 -16.79 5.62
C GLU A 264 -12.70 -17.19 4.47
N THR A 265 -13.21 -17.14 3.24
CA THR A 265 -12.38 -17.37 2.04
C THR A 265 -11.29 -16.32 1.93
N LEU A 266 -11.60 -15.03 2.16
CA LEU A 266 -10.62 -13.95 2.10
C LEU A 266 -9.41 -14.23 2.99
N LEU A 267 -9.62 -14.54 4.25
CA LEU A 267 -8.53 -14.82 5.20
C LEU A 267 -7.75 -16.08 4.81
N ALA A 268 -8.44 -17.14 4.40
CA ALA A 268 -7.79 -18.37 3.94
C ALA A 268 -6.90 -18.14 2.71
N GLU A 269 -7.41 -17.41 1.72
CA GLU A 269 -6.70 -17.11 0.49
C GLU A 269 -5.53 -16.13 0.71
N ALA A 270 -5.70 -15.13 1.59
CA ALA A 270 -4.62 -14.22 1.95
C ALA A 270 -3.45 -14.98 2.60
N VAL A 271 -3.74 -15.90 3.52
CA VAL A 271 -2.71 -16.72 4.16
C VAL A 271 -2.05 -17.68 3.17
N ALA A 272 -2.84 -18.39 2.36
CA ALA A 272 -2.31 -19.33 1.36
C ALA A 272 -1.39 -18.68 0.33
N ARG A 273 -1.59 -17.38 0.02
CA ARG A 273 -0.79 -16.62 -0.94
C ARG A 273 0.30 -15.76 -0.31
N ASN A 274 0.44 -15.75 1.02
CA ASN A 274 1.29 -14.81 1.75
C ASN A 274 0.96 -13.33 1.42
N LEU A 275 -0.30 -12.99 1.24
CA LEU A 275 -0.76 -11.62 1.06
C LEU A 275 -0.95 -10.93 2.40
N GLY A 276 -0.56 -9.67 2.49
CA GLY A 276 -0.90 -8.80 3.61
C GLY A 276 -2.41 -8.54 3.68
N TYR A 277 -2.94 -8.41 4.90
CA TYR A 277 -4.30 -7.96 5.12
C TYR A 277 -4.43 -7.04 6.35
N LEU A 278 -5.33 -6.07 6.25
CA LEU A 278 -5.63 -5.07 7.27
C LEU A 278 -7.15 -4.96 7.41
N GLY A 279 -7.70 -5.49 8.51
CA GLY A 279 -9.16 -5.48 8.73
C GLY A 279 -9.66 -4.11 9.13
N TRP A 280 -10.84 -3.74 8.68
CA TRP A 280 -11.56 -2.55 9.11
C TRP A 280 -12.52 -2.91 10.23
N SER A 281 -12.54 -2.23 11.39
CA SER A 281 -11.50 -1.40 11.97
C SER A 281 -11.40 -1.70 13.48
N TRP A 282 -10.39 -1.14 14.16
CA TRP A 282 -10.17 -1.42 15.58
C TRP A 282 -11.40 -1.05 16.43
N ALA A 283 -11.89 0.17 16.34
CA ALA A 283 -13.13 0.63 16.98
C ALA A 283 -13.46 2.07 16.57
N GLY A 284 -14.70 2.47 16.73
CA GLY A 284 -15.13 3.85 16.57
C GLY A 284 -16.03 4.10 15.36
N ASN A 285 -16.43 3.05 14.64
CA ASN A 285 -17.34 3.19 13.52
C ASN A 285 -18.69 3.76 13.93
N THR A 286 -19.30 4.56 13.05
CA THR A 286 -20.68 5.01 13.22
C THR A 286 -21.65 3.83 13.29
N ASP A 287 -21.45 2.81 12.45
CA ASP A 287 -22.07 1.51 12.59
C ASP A 287 -21.11 0.53 13.27
N PRO A 288 -21.36 0.15 14.53
CA PRO A 288 -20.44 -0.68 15.31
C PRO A 288 -20.32 -2.12 14.80
N ILE A 289 -21.02 -2.48 13.73
CA ILE A 289 -20.92 -3.83 13.13
C ILE A 289 -19.49 -4.18 12.70
N LEU A 290 -18.69 -3.16 12.35
CA LEU A 290 -17.30 -3.30 11.94
C LEU A 290 -16.29 -3.08 13.07
N ASP A 291 -16.73 -2.66 14.26
CA ASP A 291 -15.84 -2.53 15.42
C ASP A 291 -15.29 -3.89 15.85
N MET A 292 -13.98 -3.98 16.03
CA MET A 292 -13.32 -5.18 16.58
C MET A 292 -13.30 -5.18 18.11
N ALA A 293 -13.37 -3.99 18.73
CA ALA A 293 -13.39 -3.84 20.18
C ALA A 293 -14.46 -2.81 20.60
N THR A 294 -15.20 -3.12 21.63
CA THR A 294 -16.16 -2.17 22.23
C THR A 294 -15.38 -1.07 22.96
N ASN A 295 -15.65 0.19 22.60
CA ASN A 295 -15.02 1.35 23.24
C ASN A 295 -13.49 1.30 23.31
N PHE A 296 -12.82 0.77 22.29
CA PHE A 296 -11.37 0.61 22.23
C PHE A 296 -10.77 -0.30 23.32
N ASP A 297 -11.58 -1.07 24.04
CA ASP A 297 -11.15 -1.96 25.11
C ASP A 297 -10.74 -3.34 24.57
N PRO A 298 -9.45 -3.73 24.61
CA PRO A 298 -9.00 -5.02 24.11
C PRO A 298 -9.55 -6.23 24.88
N ALA A 299 -10.10 -6.02 26.08
CA ALA A 299 -10.76 -7.07 26.84
C ALA A 299 -12.20 -7.31 26.37
N GLN A 300 -12.76 -6.42 25.54
CA GLN A 300 -14.12 -6.48 25.05
C GLN A 300 -14.18 -6.62 23.53
N LEU A 301 -13.51 -7.68 23.01
CA LEU A 301 -13.57 -7.97 21.57
C LEU A 301 -14.99 -8.34 21.16
N THR A 302 -15.46 -7.74 20.07
CA THR A 302 -16.73 -8.08 19.43
C THR A 302 -16.63 -9.43 18.70
N THR A 303 -17.73 -9.89 18.11
CA THR A 303 -17.69 -11.09 17.23
C THR A 303 -16.68 -10.92 16.11
N TRP A 304 -16.64 -9.75 15.47
CA TRP A 304 -15.67 -9.44 14.43
C TRP A 304 -14.23 -9.43 14.96
N GLY A 305 -13.99 -8.79 16.11
CA GLY A 305 -12.68 -8.81 16.77
C GLY A 305 -12.22 -10.21 17.15
N GLN A 306 -13.09 -11.02 17.72
CA GLN A 306 -12.78 -12.43 18.01
C GLN A 306 -12.42 -13.19 16.74
N ARG A 307 -13.15 -12.96 15.65
CA ARG A 307 -12.91 -13.65 14.38
C ARG A 307 -11.56 -13.29 13.79
N ILE A 308 -11.23 -12.01 13.68
CA ILE A 308 -9.99 -11.56 13.01
C ILE A 308 -8.74 -11.82 13.85
N PHE A 309 -8.81 -11.67 15.18
CA PHE A 309 -7.63 -11.89 16.03
C PHE A 309 -7.41 -13.36 16.38
N ASN A 310 -8.46 -14.11 16.68
CA ASN A 310 -8.36 -15.42 17.30
C ASN A 310 -8.86 -16.59 16.41
N GLY A 311 -9.55 -16.28 15.30
CA GLY A 311 -10.08 -17.30 14.39
C GLY A 311 -9.02 -17.95 13.51
N ALA A 312 -9.40 -18.97 12.76
CA ALA A 312 -8.54 -19.60 11.75
C ALA A 312 -8.08 -18.59 10.69
N ASN A 313 -6.81 -18.65 10.32
CA ASN A 313 -6.17 -17.67 9.41
C ASN A 313 -6.24 -16.20 9.89
N GLY A 314 -6.63 -15.98 11.14
CA GLY A 314 -6.62 -14.68 11.78
C GLY A 314 -5.22 -14.27 12.22
N ILE A 315 -5.11 -13.08 12.80
CA ILE A 315 -3.82 -12.40 13.10
C ILE A 315 -2.90 -13.26 13.99
N LYS A 316 -3.43 -13.93 15.02
CA LYS A 316 -2.61 -14.77 15.93
C LYS A 316 -2.24 -16.13 15.35
N ALA A 317 -2.90 -16.56 14.29
CA ALA A 317 -2.68 -17.85 13.67
C ALA A 317 -1.65 -17.80 12.53
N THR A 318 -1.09 -16.61 12.22
CA THR A 318 -0.27 -16.38 11.03
C THR A 318 1.06 -15.69 11.32
#